data_964dd1a9c903699130135bb3d2bcec49
#
_entry.id   964dd1a9c903699130135bb3d2bcec49
#
_cell.length_a   1.000
_cell.length_b   1.000
_cell.length_c   1.000
_cell.angle_alpha   90.00
_cell.angle_beta   90.00
_cell.angle_gamma   90.00
#
_symmetry.space_group_name_H-M   'P 1'
#
loop_
_entity.id
_entity.type
_entity.pdbx_description
1 polymer ?
#
loop_
_entity_poly.entity_id
_entity_poly.type
_entity_poly.pdbx_seq_one_letter_code
_entity_poly.pdbx_strand_id
1 'polypeptide(L)'
;MAAPHVSDDGIKLKSYAGDIRVGPNDVIQGNGKTTQSLVGNKRYRVWIDLHSASFAKALSQDDRIHIATSVVNTVCGSKPPGRFLAMDITSGMWCEMPQESAVSMTMNVLHQAAGNASQVKHSTHHQATQNTFVSRAA
;
A
#
# COMPACT_ATOMS: atom_id res chain seq x y z
N MET A 1 -17.15 13.32 -24.53
CA MET A 1 -17.00 13.31 -24.20
C MET A 1 -16.63 13.00 -23.43
N ALA A 2 -16.56 12.77 -23.13
CA ALA A 2 -16.31 12.50 -22.52
C ALA A 2 -16.12 12.48 -21.57
N ALA A 3 -16.19 12.65 -21.26
CA ALA A 3 -16.18 12.95 -20.23
C ALA A 3 -15.98 12.13 -19.23
N PRO A 4 -16.37 11.53 -19.09
CA PRO A 4 -16.36 11.00 -17.99
C PRO A 4 -15.20 10.38 -17.64
N HIS A 5 -14.81 9.85 -17.47
CA HIS A 5 -13.85 9.25 -17.16
C HIS A 5 -12.75 9.86 -17.08
N VAL A 6 -12.90 10.57 -17.42
CA VAL A 6 -11.97 11.32 -17.49
C VAL A 6 -11.37 11.63 -16.24
N SER A 7 -11.99 11.62 -15.15
CA SER A 7 -11.43 12.06 -13.93
C SER A 7 -10.22 11.28 -13.52
N ASP A 8 -10.21 9.99 -13.70
CA ASP A 8 -9.04 9.25 -13.35
C ASP A 8 -7.92 9.54 -14.29
N ASP A 9 -8.25 9.71 -15.55
CA ASP A 9 -7.24 9.96 -16.53
C ASP A 9 -6.67 11.34 -16.43
N GLY A 10 -7.29 12.22 -15.68
CA GLY A 10 -6.87 13.59 -15.59
C GLY A 10 -5.71 13.84 -14.67
N ILE A 11 -5.36 12.90 -13.81
CA ILE A 11 -4.34 13.16 -12.83
C ILE A 11 -2.96 13.03 -13.45
N LYS A 12 -2.20 14.12 -13.39
CA LYS A 12 -0.84 14.15 -13.91
C LYS A 12 0.10 14.63 -12.83
N LEU A 13 1.25 13.98 -12.76
CA LEU A 13 2.27 14.30 -11.79
C LEU A 13 3.48 14.86 -12.52
N LYS A 14 4.04 15.94 -12.01
CA LYS A 14 5.21 16.54 -12.63
C LYS A 14 6.44 15.70 -12.34
N SER A 15 7.22 15.45 -13.36
CA SER A 15 8.48 14.74 -13.20
C SER A 15 9.54 15.37 -14.09
N TYR A 16 10.80 14.99 -13.85
CA TYR A 16 11.91 15.53 -14.64
C TYR A 16 11.84 15.12 -16.09
N ALA A 17 11.26 13.96 -16.36
CA ALA A 17 11.18 13.45 -17.73
C ALA A 17 9.87 13.79 -18.42
N GLY A 18 9.06 14.65 -17.85
CA GLY A 18 7.75 14.99 -18.38
C GLY A 18 6.67 14.53 -17.44
N ASP A 19 5.44 14.98 -17.66
CA ASP A 19 4.36 14.65 -16.75
C ASP A 19 4.05 13.15 -16.78
N ILE A 20 3.78 12.60 -15.59
CA ILE A 20 3.35 11.22 -15.45
C ILE A 20 1.84 11.21 -15.34
N ARG A 21 1.17 10.50 -16.23
CA ARG A 21 -0.27 10.33 -16.14
C ARG A 21 -0.55 9.10 -15.28
N VAL A 22 -1.31 9.28 -14.21
CA VAL A 22 -1.60 8.20 -13.28
C VAL A 22 -2.57 7.20 -13.92
N GLY A 23 -2.18 5.95 -13.94
CA GLY A 23 -3.01 4.88 -14.49
C GLY A 23 -3.79 4.13 -13.42
N PRO A 24 -4.65 3.20 -13.85
CA PRO A 24 -5.54 2.51 -12.90
C PRO A 24 -4.87 1.52 -11.98
N ASN A 25 -3.62 1.15 -12.25
CA ASN A 25 -2.89 0.24 -11.37
C ASN A 25 -1.69 0.89 -10.73
N ASP A 26 -1.53 2.19 -10.92
CA ASP A 26 -0.41 2.92 -10.30
C ASP A 26 -0.67 3.16 -8.83
N VAL A 27 0.35 3.00 -8.02
CA VAL A 27 0.29 3.22 -6.58
C VAL A 27 1.07 4.48 -6.26
N ILE A 28 0.40 5.47 -5.69
CA ILE A 28 0.99 6.74 -5.34
C ILE A 28 1.33 6.73 -3.87
N GLN A 29 2.56 7.02 -3.52
CA GLN A 29 2.94 7.10 -2.12
C GLN A 29 2.35 8.37 -1.50
N GLY A 30 1.64 8.22 -0.40
CA GLY A 30 1.05 9.35 0.29
C GLY A 30 -0.12 8.93 1.16
N ASN A 31 -0.56 9.84 2.01
CA ASN A 31 -1.63 9.56 2.95
C ASN A 31 -2.87 10.42 2.77
N GLY A 32 -2.91 11.27 1.77
CA GLY A 32 -4.04 12.16 1.60
C GLY A 32 -5.28 11.45 1.08
N LYS A 33 -6.43 12.09 1.24
CA LYS A 33 -7.68 11.54 0.76
C LYS A 33 -7.65 11.33 -0.74
N THR A 34 -7.08 12.28 -1.47
CA THR A 34 -7.00 12.17 -2.91
C THR A 34 -6.20 10.93 -3.29
N THR A 35 -5.06 10.72 -2.63
CA THR A 35 -4.23 9.56 -2.89
C THR A 35 -5.00 8.28 -2.61
N GLN A 36 -5.69 8.22 -1.47
CA GLN A 36 -6.38 7.01 -1.08
C GLN A 36 -7.57 6.69 -1.95
N SER A 37 -8.12 7.69 -2.62
CA SER A 37 -9.29 7.47 -3.47
C SER A 37 -8.92 6.97 -4.87
N LEU A 38 -7.64 6.97 -5.23
CA LEU A 38 -7.21 6.51 -6.54
C LEU A 38 -7.41 5.01 -6.68
N VAL A 39 -7.81 4.60 -7.87
CA VAL A 39 -8.14 3.20 -8.14
C VAL A 39 -6.96 2.28 -7.85
N GLY A 40 -5.77 2.66 -8.30
CA GLY A 40 -4.59 1.84 -8.07
C GLY A 40 -4.26 1.68 -6.60
N ASN A 41 -4.43 2.76 -5.83
CA ASN A 41 -4.20 2.70 -4.40
C ASN A 41 -5.24 1.83 -3.69
N LYS A 42 -6.48 1.87 -4.15
CA LYS A 42 -7.52 1.01 -3.58
C LYS A 42 -7.22 -0.46 -3.86
N ARG A 43 -6.80 -0.76 -5.07
CA ARG A 43 -6.43 -2.12 -5.44
C ARG A 43 -5.24 -2.62 -4.64
N TYR A 44 -4.24 -1.75 -4.47
CA TYR A 44 -3.07 -2.08 -3.68
C TYR A 44 -3.49 -2.45 -2.25
N ARG A 45 -4.40 -1.67 -1.67
CA ARG A 45 -4.86 -1.94 -0.32
C ARG A 45 -5.53 -3.30 -0.21
N VAL A 46 -6.27 -3.71 -1.24
CA VAL A 46 -6.87 -5.04 -1.25
C VAL A 46 -5.80 -6.12 -1.22
N TRP A 47 -4.73 -5.96 -2.02
CA TRP A 47 -3.61 -6.91 -2.01
C TRP A 47 -2.95 -6.96 -0.64
N ILE A 48 -2.77 -5.80 -0.02
CA ILE A 48 -2.20 -5.74 1.32
C ILE A 48 -3.06 -6.51 2.30
N ASP A 49 -4.36 -6.27 2.27
CA ASP A 49 -5.28 -6.94 3.20
C ASP A 49 -5.27 -8.45 3.00
N LEU A 50 -5.21 -8.89 1.76
CA LEU A 50 -5.19 -10.31 1.44
C LEU A 50 -3.94 -11.01 1.95
N HIS A 51 -2.83 -10.28 2.07
CA HIS A 51 -1.56 -10.87 2.46
C HIS A 51 -1.18 -10.59 3.92
N SER A 52 -1.96 -9.77 4.62
CA SER A 52 -1.57 -9.35 5.96
C SER A 52 -1.50 -10.51 6.96
N ALA A 53 -2.41 -11.47 6.86
CA ALA A 53 -2.40 -12.61 7.77
C ALA A 53 -1.16 -13.49 7.56
N SER A 54 -0.82 -13.77 6.31
CA SER A 54 0.38 -14.53 6.00
C SER A 54 1.62 -13.81 6.46
N PHE A 55 1.63 -12.50 6.28
CA PHE A 55 2.76 -11.67 6.70
C PHE A 55 2.93 -11.75 8.23
N ALA A 56 1.84 -11.67 8.95
CA ALA A 56 1.88 -11.75 10.43
C ALA A 56 2.41 -13.10 10.90
N LYS A 57 2.14 -14.15 10.15
CA LYS A 57 2.55 -15.50 10.52
C LYS A 57 3.94 -15.87 10.02
N ALA A 58 4.55 -15.01 9.19
CA ALA A 58 5.85 -15.33 8.62
C ALA A 58 6.90 -15.50 9.72
N LEU A 59 7.71 -16.52 9.58
CA LEU A 59 8.68 -16.87 10.61
C LEU A 59 10.05 -16.25 10.41
N SER A 60 10.30 -15.70 9.24
CA SER A 60 11.61 -15.12 8.95
C SER A 60 11.45 -13.84 8.15
N GLN A 61 12.51 -13.05 8.16
CA GLN A 61 12.53 -11.83 7.35
C GLN A 61 12.49 -12.16 5.86
N ASP A 62 13.14 -13.25 5.46
CA ASP A 62 13.10 -13.67 4.06
C ASP A 62 11.68 -13.99 3.62
N ASP A 63 10.91 -14.64 4.46
CA ASP A 63 9.50 -14.92 4.15
C ASP A 63 8.71 -13.64 4.00
N ARG A 64 8.95 -12.66 4.87
CA ARG A 64 8.26 -11.39 4.79
C ARG A 64 8.61 -10.64 3.52
N ILE A 65 9.89 -10.64 3.15
CA ILE A 65 10.34 -10.01 1.91
C ILE A 65 9.68 -10.69 0.72
N HIS A 66 9.58 -12.01 0.75
CA HIS A 66 8.95 -12.75 -0.33
C HIS A 66 7.49 -12.35 -0.50
N ILE A 67 6.76 -12.22 0.61
CA ILE A 67 5.37 -11.82 0.55
C ILE A 67 5.24 -10.40 -0.03
N ALA A 68 6.06 -9.46 0.45
CA ALA A 68 6.02 -8.10 -0.04
C ALA A 68 6.39 -8.03 -1.52
N THR A 69 7.37 -8.82 -1.93
CA THR A 69 7.78 -8.87 -3.33
C THR A 69 6.64 -9.40 -4.20
N SER A 70 5.89 -10.38 -3.70
CA SER A 70 4.73 -10.90 -4.43
C SER A 70 3.68 -9.82 -4.65
N VAL A 71 3.42 -8.99 -3.66
CA VAL A 71 2.46 -7.89 -3.82
C VAL A 71 2.96 -6.91 -4.87
N VAL A 72 4.24 -6.52 -4.80
CA VAL A 72 4.81 -5.58 -5.77
C VAL A 72 4.72 -6.16 -7.18
N ASN A 73 5.04 -7.43 -7.32
CA ASN A 73 4.98 -8.08 -8.64
C ASN A 73 3.55 -8.16 -9.17
N THR A 74 2.57 -8.32 -8.30
CA THR A 74 1.17 -8.32 -8.71
C THR A 74 0.77 -6.96 -9.26
N VAL A 75 1.19 -5.88 -8.61
CA VAL A 75 0.91 -4.53 -9.11
C VAL A 75 1.60 -4.30 -10.45
N CYS A 76 2.87 -4.60 -10.53
CA CYS A 76 3.65 -4.33 -11.74
C CYS A 76 3.26 -5.24 -12.89
N GLY A 77 2.72 -6.41 -12.59
CA GLY A 77 2.28 -7.36 -13.62
C GLY A 77 0.83 -7.19 -14.03
N SER A 78 0.15 -6.20 -13.51
CA SER A 78 -1.25 -5.93 -13.87
C SER A 78 -1.34 -5.39 -15.30
N LYS A 79 -2.54 -5.33 -15.82
CA LYS A 79 -2.77 -4.80 -17.16
C LYS A 79 -3.75 -3.65 -17.09
N PRO A 80 -3.30 -2.44 -17.38
CA PRO A 80 -1.92 -2.09 -17.73
C PRO A 80 -1.00 -2.21 -16.52
N PRO A 81 0.32 -2.32 -16.75
CA PRO A 81 1.27 -2.47 -15.65
C PRO A 81 1.18 -1.32 -14.67
N GLY A 82 1.24 -1.65 -13.40
CA GLY A 82 1.26 -0.64 -12.36
C GLY A 82 2.67 -0.18 -12.06
N ARG A 83 2.76 1.03 -11.54
CA ARG A 83 4.03 1.62 -11.12
C ARG A 83 3.86 2.13 -9.70
N PHE A 84 4.96 2.16 -8.97
CA PHE A 84 4.97 2.78 -7.65
C PHE A 84 5.61 4.15 -7.79
N LEU A 85 4.88 5.20 -7.46
CA LEU A 85 5.31 6.56 -7.70
C LEU A 85 5.48 7.31 -6.39
N ALA A 86 6.59 8.03 -6.27
CA ALA A 86 6.90 8.80 -5.07
C ALA A 86 7.36 10.19 -5.45
N MET A 87 7.12 11.14 -4.57
CA MET A 87 7.56 12.50 -4.77
C MET A 87 8.85 12.76 -4.02
N ASP A 88 9.78 13.40 -4.71
CA ASP A 88 10.97 13.92 -4.08
C ASP A 88 10.55 15.19 -3.33
N ILE A 89 10.63 15.16 -2.02
CA ILE A 89 10.18 16.27 -1.20
C ILE A 89 10.92 17.55 -1.53
N THR A 90 12.20 17.46 -1.82
CA THR A 90 13.03 18.62 -2.07
C THR A 90 12.61 19.35 -3.34
N SER A 91 12.37 18.61 -4.40
CA SER A 91 12.06 19.22 -5.71
C SER A 91 10.58 19.28 -6.03
N GLY A 92 9.76 18.48 -5.32
CA GLY A 92 8.35 18.36 -5.67
C GLY A 92 8.08 17.53 -6.90
N MET A 93 9.12 16.92 -7.46
CA MET A 93 8.96 16.10 -8.66
C MET A 93 8.69 14.66 -8.31
N TRP A 94 7.89 14.02 -9.14
CA TRP A 94 7.53 12.63 -8.94
C TRP A 94 8.45 11.72 -9.75
N CYS A 95 8.65 10.53 -9.27
CA CYS A 95 9.44 9.54 -10.00
C CYS A 95 8.94 8.14 -9.67
N GLU A 96 9.26 7.23 -10.57
CA GLU A 96 8.93 5.83 -10.36
C GLU A 96 9.93 5.24 -9.36
N MET A 97 9.42 4.53 -8.36
CA MET A 97 10.29 3.89 -7.38
C MET A 97 10.97 2.68 -7.98
N PRO A 98 12.24 2.46 -7.65
CA PRO A 98 12.88 1.17 -7.95
C PRO A 98 12.16 0.06 -7.21
N GLN A 99 12.29 -1.16 -7.68
CA GLN A 99 11.62 -2.29 -7.06
C GLN A 99 11.99 -2.43 -5.58
N GLU A 100 13.23 -2.22 -5.23
CA GLU A 100 13.66 -2.32 -3.84
C GLU A 100 12.89 -1.37 -2.94
N SER A 101 12.70 -0.15 -3.40
CA SER A 101 11.97 0.85 -2.61
C SER A 101 10.50 0.48 -2.48
N ALA A 102 9.92 -0.02 -3.56
CA ALA A 102 8.52 -0.46 -3.54
C ALA A 102 8.34 -1.63 -2.57
N VAL A 103 9.28 -2.57 -2.53
CA VAL A 103 9.23 -3.70 -1.61
C VAL A 103 9.35 -3.20 -0.17
N SER A 104 10.28 -2.28 0.10
CA SER A 104 10.42 -1.73 1.45
C SER A 104 9.16 -1.02 1.90
N MET A 105 8.57 -0.22 1.04
CA MET A 105 7.32 0.45 1.36
C MET A 105 6.23 -0.58 1.65
N THR A 106 6.15 -1.62 0.85
CA THR A 106 5.13 -2.65 1.01
C THR A 106 5.34 -3.42 2.32
N MET A 107 6.60 -3.67 2.70
CA MET A 107 6.89 -4.27 4.00
C MET A 107 6.30 -3.44 5.13
N ASN A 108 6.51 -2.13 5.09
CA ASN A 108 5.98 -1.25 6.14
C ASN A 108 4.46 -1.25 6.16
N VAL A 109 3.84 -1.21 4.99
CA VAL A 109 2.38 -1.21 4.91
C VAL A 109 1.82 -2.54 5.44
N LEU A 110 2.46 -3.65 5.11
CA LEU A 110 2.04 -4.96 5.61
C LEU A 110 2.21 -5.06 7.12
N HIS A 111 3.28 -4.51 7.66
CA HIS A 111 3.47 -4.48 9.11
C HIS A 111 2.33 -3.73 9.79
N GLN A 112 1.97 -2.59 9.26
CA GLN A 112 0.89 -1.81 9.82
C GLN A 112 -0.45 -2.54 9.73
N ALA A 113 -0.72 -3.16 8.59
CA ALA A 113 -1.97 -3.88 8.40
C ALA A 113 -2.06 -5.08 9.34
N ALA A 114 -0.96 -5.81 9.51
CA ALA A 114 -0.92 -6.96 10.41
C ALA A 114 -1.11 -6.52 11.87
N GLY A 115 -0.49 -5.39 12.24
CA GLY A 115 -0.64 -4.86 13.59
C GLY A 115 -2.06 -4.41 13.86
N ASN A 116 -2.66 -3.72 12.91
CA ASN A 116 -4.03 -3.25 13.07
C ASN A 116 -5.00 -4.42 13.18
N ALA A 117 -4.81 -5.45 12.38
CA ALA A 117 -5.66 -6.62 12.43
C ALA A 117 -5.56 -7.30 13.80
N SER A 118 -4.36 -7.39 14.36
CA SER A 118 -4.17 -7.95 15.68
C SER A 118 -4.86 -7.11 16.74
N GLN A 119 -4.75 -5.81 16.65
CA GLN A 119 -5.38 -4.94 17.61
C GLN A 119 -6.90 -5.04 17.55
N VAL A 120 -7.44 -5.14 16.38
CA VAL A 120 -8.88 -5.29 16.22
C VAL A 120 -9.35 -6.58 16.85
N LYS A 121 -8.62 -7.67 16.66
CA LYS A 121 -8.98 -8.93 17.28
C LYS A 121 -8.93 -8.83 18.78
N HIS A 122 -7.89 -8.23 19.31
CA HIS A 122 -7.78 -8.06 20.73
C HIS A 122 -8.94 -7.24 21.26
N SER A 123 -9.26 -6.15 20.65
CA SER A 123 -10.37 -5.33 21.09
C SER A 123 -11.66 -6.09 21.13
N THR A 124 -11.88 -6.90 20.15
CA THR A 124 -13.10 -7.67 20.07
C THR A 124 -13.22 -8.62 21.22
N HIS A 125 -12.13 -9.24 21.60
CA HIS A 125 -12.19 -10.11 22.66
C HIS A 125 -12.15 -9.47 23.95
N HIS A 126 -11.53 -8.35 24.21
CA HIS A 126 -11.30 -7.76 25.33
C HIS A 126 -12.10 -6.90 25.77
N GLN A 127 -12.69 -6.45 25.29
CA GLN A 127 -13.52 -5.64 25.64
C GLN A 127 -13.97 -5.89 26.79
N ALA A 128 -13.56 -6.60 27.18
CA ALA A 128 -13.90 -6.89 28.27
C ALA A 128 -12.76 -6.97 29.00
N THR A 129 -11.88 -7.04 29.20
CA THR A 129 -10.75 -7.15 29.79
C THR A 129 -9.72 -6.44 29.76
N GLN A 130 -9.44 -6.26 29.60
CA GLN A 130 -8.39 -5.82 29.55
C GLN A 130 -8.14 -5.38 29.82
N ASN A 131 -8.19 -5.48 30.06
CA ASN A 131 -7.69 -5.34 30.21
C ASN A 131 -7.42 -5.69 30.54
N THR A 132 -7.10 -6.11 30.45
CA THR A 132 -6.52 -6.56 30.63
C THR A 132 -6.01 -6.98 30.48
N PHE A 133 -5.55 -6.96 30.35
CA PHE A 133 -4.90 -7.48 30.14
C PHE A 133 -4.69 -7.58 30.25
N VAL A 134 -4.62 -7.42 30.44
CA VAL A 134 -4.28 -7.74 30.43
C VAL A 134 -4.05 -8.16 30.54
N SER A 135 -3.89 -8.16 30.57
CA SER A 135 -3.62 -8.65 30.61
C SER A 135 -3.31 -9.26 30.55
N ARG A 136 -3.20 -9.49 30.67
CA ARG A 136 -2.81 -10.10 30.51
C ARG A 136 -2.78 -10.48 30.36
N ALA A 137 -3.00 -10.43 30.29
CA ALA A 137 -2.92 -10.81 30.03
C ALA A 137 -3.02 -11.03 29.93
N ALA A 138 -3.16 -11.08 29.79
CA ALA A 138 -3.10 -11.34 29.66
C ALA A 138 -2.99 -11.43 29.81
#